data_e1a39ac0c61304abb827c35eb6808154
#
_entry.id   e1a39ac0c61304abb827c35eb6808154
#
_cell.length_a   1.000
_cell.length_b   1.000
_cell.length_c   1.000
_cell.angle_alpha   90.00
_cell.angle_beta   90.00
_cell.angle_gamma   90.00
#
_symmetry.space_group_name_H-M   'P 1'
#
loop_
_entity.id
_entity.type
_entity.pdbx_description
1 polymer ?
#
loop_
_entity_poly.entity_id
_entity_poly.type
_entity_poly.pdbx_seq_one_letter_code
_entity_poly.pdbx_strand_id
1 'polypeptide(L)'
;MSFASTLVAKPRNARRKTVMAGAAVLLSVGGVAVGATSAMAAPSAAPASAGGSAQDAARQMIGDDAQFQCFSNIVSHESGWNPSATNASSGAYGLVQALPGSKMASAGSDWQTNASTQIKWGMDYMNSRYGSPCGAWSFWQSNSWY
;
A
#
# COMPACT_ATOMS: atom_id res chain seq x y z
N MET A 1 -13.96 -28.87 43.29
CA MET A 1 -12.91 -29.09 42.31
C MET A 1 -12.57 -27.74 41.73
N SER A 2 -11.45 -27.16 42.19
CA SER A 2 -11.05 -25.78 41.82
C SER A 2 -10.22 -25.83 40.54
N PHE A 3 -10.62 -25.10 39.51
CA PHE A 3 -9.79 -24.89 38.29
C PHE A 3 -8.99 -23.59 38.46
N ALA A 4 -7.71 -23.73 38.61
CA ALA A 4 -6.76 -22.61 38.65
C ALA A 4 -6.54 -22.08 37.21
N SER A 5 -6.87 -20.80 36.98
CA SER A 5 -6.57 -20.09 35.76
C SER A 5 -5.12 -19.63 35.76
N THR A 6 -4.31 -20.19 34.88
CA THR A 6 -2.93 -19.78 34.65
C THR A 6 -2.89 -18.60 33.69
N LEU A 7 -2.60 -17.40 34.20
CA LEU A 7 -2.33 -16.21 33.41
C LEU A 7 -0.95 -16.31 32.76
N VAL A 8 -0.91 -16.47 31.44
CA VAL A 8 0.32 -16.38 30.64
C VAL A 8 0.60 -14.92 30.33
N ALA A 9 1.67 -14.40 30.91
CA ALA A 9 2.15 -13.04 30.69
C ALA A 9 2.79 -12.90 29.30
N LYS A 10 2.33 -11.91 28.54
CA LYS A 10 2.84 -11.53 27.22
C LYS A 10 4.17 -10.76 27.36
N PRO A 11 5.26 -11.14 26.68
CA PRO A 11 6.52 -10.41 26.75
C PRO A 11 6.42 -9.06 26.04
N ARG A 12 6.79 -8.00 26.75
CA ARG A 12 6.94 -6.65 26.21
C ARG A 12 8.26 -6.56 25.46
N ASN A 13 8.23 -6.44 24.15
CA ASN A 13 9.42 -6.16 23.35
C ASN A 13 9.88 -4.71 23.56
N ALA A 14 11.05 -4.57 24.18
CA ALA A 14 11.72 -3.31 24.40
C ALA A 14 12.27 -2.74 23.08
N ARG A 15 11.85 -1.53 22.74
CA ARG A 15 12.40 -0.74 21.64
C ARG A 15 13.84 -0.35 21.94
N ARG A 16 14.79 -0.85 21.20
CA ARG A 16 16.18 -0.33 21.19
C ARG A 16 16.22 0.90 20.30
N LYS A 17 16.40 2.06 20.94
CA LYS A 17 16.74 3.31 20.25
C LYS A 17 18.23 3.26 19.91
N THR A 18 18.57 3.19 18.64
CA THR A 18 19.94 3.40 18.17
C THR A 18 20.09 4.88 17.81
N VAL A 19 20.81 5.60 18.67
CA VAL A 19 21.28 6.95 18.42
C VAL A 19 22.62 6.81 17.70
N MET A 20 22.74 7.28 16.47
CA MET A 20 24.03 7.52 15.82
C MET A 20 24.23 9.02 15.71
N ALA A 21 25.13 9.51 16.54
CA ALA A 21 25.82 10.79 16.40
C ALA A 21 27.09 10.58 15.55
N GLY A 22 27.38 11.48 14.66
CA GLY A 22 28.64 11.56 13.93
C GLY A 22 28.62 12.87 13.15
N ALA A 23 29.16 13.78 13.67
CA ALA A 23 30.25 14.71 13.73
C ALA A 23 30.79 15.09 12.36
N ALA A 24 30.58 16.34 12.07
CA ALA A 24 31.34 17.47 11.55
C ALA A 24 32.77 17.18 11.00
N VAL A 25 33.16 17.95 9.99
CA VAL A 25 34.43 18.69 9.81
C VAL A 25 34.44 19.31 8.41
N LEU A 26 34.37 20.61 8.33
CA LEU A 26 35.29 21.69 8.17
C LEU A 26 35.77 22.04 6.75
N LEU A 27 35.45 23.30 6.42
CA LEU A 27 36.30 24.35 5.82
C LEU A 27 37.16 24.02 4.60
N SER A 28 36.82 24.70 3.53
CA SER A 28 37.83 25.45 2.79
C SER A 28 37.24 26.66 2.09
N VAL A 29 37.91 27.79 2.33
CA VAL A 29 37.71 29.12 1.80
C VAL A 29 38.31 29.20 0.40
N GLY A 30 37.66 29.96 -0.49
CA GLY A 30 38.38 30.58 -1.60
C GLY A 30 37.64 30.66 -2.92
N GLY A 31 37.27 31.89 -3.34
CA GLY A 31 37.44 32.30 -4.73
C GLY A 31 36.20 32.56 -5.57
N VAL A 32 35.74 33.80 -5.53
CA VAL A 32 35.32 34.73 -6.64
C VAL A 32 34.40 34.22 -7.75
N ALA A 33 33.18 34.78 -7.71
CA ALA A 33 32.39 35.37 -8.78
C ALA A 33 32.51 34.83 -10.22
N VAL A 34 31.41 34.40 -10.81
CA VAL A 34 30.72 35.01 -11.95
C VAL A 34 29.35 34.38 -12.08
N GLY A 35 28.34 35.21 -12.37
CA GLY A 35 26.94 34.82 -12.41
C GLY A 35 26.64 33.74 -13.45
N ALA A 36 25.99 32.72 -12.95
CA ALA A 36 25.21 31.79 -13.75
C ALA A 36 23.88 31.58 -13.01
N THR A 37 22.81 31.94 -13.67
CA THR A 37 21.47 31.64 -13.24
C THR A 37 21.35 30.14 -13.07
N SER A 38 21.46 29.67 -11.83
CA SER A 38 21.19 28.28 -11.50
C SER A 38 19.69 28.06 -11.67
N ALA A 39 19.31 27.45 -12.81
CA ALA A 39 18.06 26.78 -12.91
C ALA A 39 18.05 25.73 -11.79
N MET A 40 17.25 25.97 -10.76
CA MET A 40 16.93 24.97 -9.75
C MET A 40 16.29 23.78 -10.48
N ALA A 41 17.06 22.77 -10.79
CA ALA A 41 16.52 21.47 -11.10
C ALA A 41 15.77 21.02 -9.85
N ALA A 42 14.47 20.97 -9.93
CA ALA A 42 13.65 20.30 -8.94
C ALA A 42 14.23 18.88 -8.74
N PRO A 43 14.39 18.40 -7.49
CA PRO A 43 14.81 17.04 -7.28
C PRO A 43 13.83 16.13 -8.03
N SER A 44 14.33 15.40 -9.01
CA SER A 44 13.58 14.37 -9.70
C SER A 44 13.23 13.36 -8.61
N ALA A 45 11.96 13.35 -8.18
CA ALA A 45 11.49 12.34 -7.28
C ALA A 45 11.78 10.99 -7.94
N ALA A 46 12.63 10.18 -7.32
CA ALA A 46 12.82 8.81 -7.74
C ALA A 46 11.41 8.16 -7.81
N PRO A 47 11.12 7.35 -8.82
CA PRO A 47 9.83 6.68 -8.90
C PRO A 47 9.67 5.86 -7.61
N ALA A 48 8.79 6.32 -6.73
CA ALA A 48 8.34 5.52 -5.60
C ALA A 48 7.90 4.19 -6.17
N SER A 49 8.40 3.09 -5.64
CA SER A 49 8.00 1.75 -6.06
C SER A 49 6.48 1.74 -6.16
N ALA A 50 5.93 1.40 -7.33
CA ALA A 50 4.49 1.56 -7.61
C ALA A 50 3.59 0.95 -6.53
N GLY A 51 4.09 -0.09 -5.84
CA GLY A 51 3.42 -0.72 -4.71
C GLY A 51 3.38 0.14 -3.44
N GLY A 52 4.45 0.92 -3.13
CA GLY A 52 4.47 1.76 -1.92
C GLY A 52 3.45 2.89 -2.00
N SER A 53 3.38 3.60 -3.13
CA SER A 53 2.40 4.67 -3.32
C SER A 53 0.95 4.18 -3.36
N ALA A 54 0.70 2.99 -3.92
CA ALA A 54 -0.63 2.39 -3.94
C ALA A 54 -1.09 1.97 -2.54
N GLN A 55 -0.19 1.42 -1.73
CA GLN A 55 -0.48 1.06 -0.34
C GLN A 55 -0.79 2.29 0.52
N ASP A 56 -0.03 3.38 0.35
CA ASP A 56 -0.27 4.62 1.08
C ASP A 56 -1.62 5.24 0.69
N ALA A 57 -1.94 5.23 -0.61
CA ALA A 57 -3.24 5.68 -1.10
C ALA A 57 -4.38 4.83 -0.51
N ALA A 58 -4.24 3.51 -0.49
CA ALA A 58 -5.24 2.62 0.09
C ALA A 58 -5.43 2.87 1.59
N ARG A 59 -4.36 3.06 2.35
CA ARG A 59 -4.43 3.35 3.78
C ARG A 59 -5.19 4.65 4.05
N GLN A 60 -4.92 5.69 3.26
CA GLN A 60 -5.62 6.97 3.39
C GLN A 60 -7.10 6.87 3.01
N MET A 61 -7.41 6.15 1.94
CA MET A 61 -8.78 6.01 1.44
C MET A 61 -9.66 5.15 2.35
N ILE A 62 -9.10 4.12 2.96
CA ILE A 62 -9.82 3.21 3.85
C ILE A 62 -10.00 3.82 5.24
N GLY A 63 -8.96 4.49 5.78
CA GLY A 63 -9.01 5.21 7.05
C GLY A 63 -9.15 4.34 8.31
N ASP A 64 -9.39 3.05 8.18
CA ASP A 64 -9.45 2.06 9.25
C ASP A 64 -8.35 1.03 9.08
N ASP A 65 -7.47 0.91 10.06
CA ASP A 65 -6.29 0.05 9.98
C ASP A 65 -6.64 -1.45 9.86
N ALA A 66 -7.71 -1.91 10.49
CA ALA A 66 -8.11 -3.32 10.40
C ALA A 66 -8.65 -3.64 9.00
N GLN A 67 -9.50 -2.77 8.46
CA GLN A 67 -10.03 -2.91 7.11
C GLN A 67 -8.91 -2.78 6.05
N PHE A 68 -7.96 -1.87 6.26
CA PHE A 68 -6.78 -1.75 5.41
C PHE A 68 -5.94 -3.03 5.43
N GLN A 69 -5.69 -3.64 6.58
CA GLN A 69 -4.93 -4.91 6.66
C GLN A 69 -5.63 -6.02 5.87
N CYS A 70 -6.94 -6.13 6.00
CA CYS A 70 -7.72 -7.12 5.25
C CYS A 70 -7.64 -6.86 3.73
N PHE A 71 -7.84 -5.62 3.30
CA PHE A 71 -7.69 -5.20 1.91
C PHE A 71 -6.28 -5.48 1.38
N SER A 72 -5.26 -5.12 2.17
CA SER A 72 -3.85 -5.33 1.83
C SER A 72 -3.50 -6.80 1.64
N ASN A 73 -4.03 -7.68 2.48
CA ASN A 73 -3.83 -9.12 2.33
C ASN A 73 -4.37 -9.60 0.98
N ILE A 74 -5.60 -9.23 0.61
CA ILE A 74 -6.18 -9.60 -0.68
C ILE A 74 -5.32 -9.07 -1.83
N VAL A 75 -5.02 -7.76 -1.86
CA VAL A 75 -4.25 -7.15 -2.95
C VAL A 75 -2.85 -7.74 -3.08
N SER A 76 -2.24 -8.12 -1.96
CA SER A 76 -0.93 -8.80 -1.96
C SER A 76 -0.99 -10.15 -2.64
N HIS A 77 -2.06 -10.92 -2.43
CA HIS A 77 -2.27 -12.21 -3.07
C HIS A 77 -2.68 -12.09 -4.55
N GLU A 78 -3.51 -11.09 -4.88
CA GLU A 78 -4.06 -10.92 -6.23
C GLU A 78 -3.04 -10.34 -7.22
N SER A 79 -2.29 -9.34 -6.83
CA SER A 79 -1.41 -8.58 -7.75
C SER A 79 -0.03 -8.26 -7.21
N GLY A 80 0.24 -8.56 -5.93
CA GLY A 80 1.46 -8.07 -5.27
C GLY A 80 1.54 -6.54 -5.27
N TRP A 81 0.41 -5.84 -5.24
CA TRP A 81 0.31 -4.38 -5.33
C TRP A 81 0.75 -3.80 -6.68
N ASN A 82 0.70 -4.59 -7.75
CA ASN A 82 0.99 -4.12 -9.10
C ASN A 82 -0.31 -3.65 -9.79
N PRO A 83 -0.47 -2.34 -10.05
CA PRO A 83 -1.68 -1.81 -10.67
C PRO A 83 -1.83 -2.21 -12.16
N SER A 84 -0.78 -2.73 -12.77
CA SER A 84 -0.79 -3.21 -14.16
C SER A 84 -0.77 -4.74 -14.26
N ALA A 85 -0.95 -5.44 -13.14
CA ALA A 85 -0.98 -6.91 -13.14
C ALA A 85 -2.10 -7.42 -14.05
N THR A 86 -1.77 -8.37 -14.90
CA THR A 86 -2.74 -9.01 -15.79
C THR A 86 -2.59 -10.52 -15.67
N ASN A 87 -3.68 -11.21 -15.38
CA ASN A 87 -3.71 -12.66 -15.42
C ASN A 87 -3.91 -13.12 -16.87
N ALA A 88 -2.89 -13.75 -17.44
CA ALA A 88 -2.90 -14.17 -18.85
C ALA A 88 -3.98 -15.20 -19.18
N SER A 89 -4.42 -15.99 -18.20
CA SER A 89 -5.42 -17.06 -18.41
C SER A 89 -6.85 -16.53 -18.34
N SER A 90 -7.14 -15.61 -17.39
CA SER A 90 -8.48 -15.11 -17.15
C SER A 90 -8.73 -13.72 -17.74
N GLY A 91 -7.68 -12.89 -17.91
CA GLY A 91 -7.80 -11.48 -18.27
C GLY A 91 -8.14 -10.58 -17.09
N ALA A 92 -8.07 -11.10 -15.87
CA ALA A 92 -8.21 -10.28 -14.66
C ALA A 92 -7.12 -9.22 -14.60
N TYR A 93 -7.46 -8.00 -14.12
CA TYR A 93 -6.57 -6.85 -14.23
C TYR A 93 -6.48 -6.04 -12.94
N GLY A 94 -5.28 -5.48 -12.72
CA GLY A 94 -4.98 -4.45 -11.74
C GLY A 94 -4.80 -4.98 -10.32
N LEU A 95 -4.80 -4.04 -9.36
CA LEU A 95 -4.56 -4.33 -7.94
C LEU A 95 -5.47 -5.42 -7.37
N VAL A 96 -6.74 -5.38 -7.75
CA VAL A 96 -7.81 -6.23 -7.21
C VAL A 96 -8.24 -7.34 -8.17
N GLN A 97 -7.49 -7.54 -9.26
CA GLN A 97 -7.76 -8.56 -10.28
C GLN A 97 -9.23 -8.61 -10.73
N ALA A 98 -9.78 -7.42 -11.05
CA ALA A 98 -11.15 -7.30 -11.55
C ALA A 98 -11.35 -8.09 -12.86
N LEU A 99 -12.45 -8.82 -12.96
CA LEU A 99 -12.78 -9.63 -14.15
C LEU A 99 -14.20 -9.35 -14.65
N PRO A 100 -14.38 -8.80 -15.85
CA PRO A 100 -13.33 -8.15 -16.66
C PRO A 100 -12.82 -6.86 -15.99
N GLY A 101 -11.57 -6.48 -16.29
CA GLY A 101 -10.93 -5.27 -15.75
C GLY A 101 -11.73 -3.99 -16.02
N SER A 102 -12.44 -3.92 -17.15
CA SER A 102 -13.30 -2.78 -17.55
C SER A 102 -14.42 -2.45 -16.55
N LYS A 103 -14.77 -3.35 -15.64
CA LYS A 103 -15.72 -3.05 -14.54
C LYS A 103 -15.24 -1.89 -13.68
N MET A 104 -13.91 -1.71 -13.55
CA MET A 104 -13.34 -0.61 -12.77
C MET A 104 -13.59 0.78 -13.39
N ALA A 105 -14.03 0.85 -14.65
CA ALA A 105 -14.45 2.11 -15.29
C ALA A 105 -15.62 2.79 -14.58
N SER A 106 -16.40 2.06 -13.80
CA SER A 106 -17.47 2.63 -12.96
C SER A 106 -16.93 3.52 -11.82
N ALA A 107 -15.68 3.33 -11.42
CA ALA A 107 -15.02 4.16 -10.41
C ALA A 107 -14.22 5.34 -11.01
N GLY A 108 -13.85 5.26 -12.28
CA GLY A 108 -13.13 6.30 -13.00
C GLY A 108 -12.63 5.80 -14.38
N SER A 109 -12.60 6.69 -15.37
CA SER A 109 -12.16 6.36 -16.74
C SER A 109 -10.66 6.03 -16.83
N ASP A 110 -9.87 6.42 -15.86
CA ASP A 110 -8.43 6.23 -15.73
C ASP A 110 -8.03 4.92 -15.03
N TRP A 111 -8.98 4.02 -14.84
CA TRP A 111 -8.81 2.77 -14.07
C TRP A 111 -7.61 1.91 -14.49
N GLN A 112 -7.17 1.98 -15.74
CA GLN A 112 -6.05 1.17 -16.24
C GLN A 112 -4.70 1.58 -15.64
N THR A 113 -4.55 2.85 -15.29
CA THR A 113 -3.26 3.43 -14.86
C THR A 113 -3.31 4.07 -13.48
N ASN A 114 -4.50 4.30 -12.93
CA ASN A 114 -4.67 4.97 -11.65
C ASN A 114 -4.99 3.97 -10.53
N ALA A 115 -4.00 3.77 -9.65
CA ALA A 115 -4.14 2.88 -8.50
C ALA A 115 -5.30 3.30 -7.56
N SER A 116 -5.52 4.61 -7.36
CA SER A 116 -6.61 5.10 -6.50
C SER A 116 -7.99 4.75 -7.04
N THR A 117 -8.17 4.80 -8.36
CA THR A 117 -9.41 4.37 -9.02
C THR A 117 -9.66 2.87 -8.83
N GLN A 118 -8.60 2.06 -8.95
CA GLN A 118 -8.68 0.62 -8.72
C GLN A 118 -8.98 0.27 -7.26
N ILE A 119 -8.36 0.99 -6.31
CA ILE A 119 -8.63 0.85 -4.88
C ILE A 119 -10.09 1.19 -4.56
N LYS A 120 -10.57 2.35 -5.08
CA LYS A 120 -11.95 2.76 -4.89
C LYS A 120 -12.92 1.67 -5.37
N TRP A 121 -12.73 1.18 -6.57
CA TRP A 121 -13.57 0.12 -7.12
C TRP A 121 -13.52 -1.15 -6.26
N GLY A 122 -12.32 -1.58 -5.84
CA GLY A 122 -12.13 -2.75 -5.00
C GLY A 122 -12.85 -2.62 -3.66
N MET A 123 -12.77 -1.44 -3.03
CA MET A 123 -13.49 -1.14 -1.80
C MET A 123 -15.01 -1.22 -1.99
N ASP A 124 -15.53 -0.59 -3.04
CA ASP A 124 -16.96 -0.60 -3.36
C ASP A 124 -17.44 -2.05 -3.62
N TYR A 125 -16.65 -2.85 -4.32
CA TYR A 125 -16.94 -4.26 -4.57
C TYR A 125 -16.96 -5.09 -3.28
N MET A 126 -15.92 -4.99 -2.46
CA MET A 126 -15.82 -5.73 -1.20
C MET A 126 -16.92 -5.36 -0.22
N ASN A 127 -17.26 -4.07 -0.13
CA ASN A 127 -18.34 -3.58 0.72
C ASN A 127 -19.70 -4.10 0.25
N SER A 128 -19.98 -4.04 -1.06
CA SER A 128 -21.28 -4.45 -1.59
C SER A 128 -21.50 -5.96 -1.55
N ARG A 129 -20.45 -6.75 -1.75
CA ARG A 129 -20.56 -8.21 -1.87
C ARG A 129 -20.32 -8.95 -0.56
N TYR A 130 -19.43 -8.44 0.27
CA TYR A 130 -18.99 -9.10 1.51
C TYR A 130 -19.21 -8.25 2.77
N GLY A 131 -19.79 -7.07 2.62
CA GLY A 131 -20.06 -6.13 3.71
C GLY A 131 -18.83 -5.33 4.16
N SER A 132 -17.63 -5.80 3.89
CA SER A 132 -16.38 -5.10 4.23
C SER A 132 -15.16 -5.79 3.59
N PRO A 133 -13.98 -5.13 3.54
CA PRO A 133 -12.72 -5.77 3.19
C PRO A 133 -12.38 -6.98 4.08
N CYS A 134 -12.66 -6.93 5.38
CA CYS A 134 -12.44 -8.07 6.26
C CYS A 134 -13.42 -9.21 6.02
N GLY A 135 -14.65 -8.91 5.60
CA GLY A 135 -15.60 -9.93 5.12
C GLY A 135 -15.08 -10.62 3.85
N ALA A 136 -14.57 -9.84 2.90
CA ALA A 136 -13.95 -10.35 1.69
C ALA A 136 -12.71 -11.22 1.99
N TRP A 137 -11.85 -10.77 2.92
CA TRP A 137 -10.67 -11.54 3.33
C TRP A 137 -11.03 -12.87 3.98
N SER A 138 -12.03 -12.88 4.85
CA SER A 138 -12.53 -14.13 5.46
C SER A 138 -13.04 -15.13 4.43
N PHE A 139 -13.73 -14.62 3.39
CA PHE A 139 -14.18 -15.45 2.27
C PHE A 139 -12.99 -15.96 1.46
N TRP A 140 -12.03 -15.08 1.14
CA TRP A 140 -10.82 -15.42 0.38
C TRP A 140 -10.02 -16.55 1.05
N GLN A 141 -9.84 -16.49 2.37
CA GLN A 141 -9.10 -17.52 3.13
C GLN A 141 -9.70 -18.91 2.99
N SER A 142 -11.01 -19.01 2.78
CA SER A 142 -11.71 -20.29 2.63
C SER A 142 -11.78 -20.76 1.18
N ASN A 143 -11.71 -19.85 0.22
CA ASN A 143 -12.01 -20.13 -1.19
C ASN A 143 -10.85 -19.83 -2.15
N SER A 144 -9.83 -19.07 -1.73
CA SER A 144 -8.72 -18.58 -2.55
C SER A 144 -9.16 -17.69 -3.73
N TRP A 145 -10.31 -17.04 -3.62
CA TRP A 145 -10.88 -16.02 -4.53
C TRP A 145 -11.92 -15.19 -3.79
N TYR A 146 -12.38 -14.07 -4.40
CA TYR A 146 -13.43 -13.23 -3.82
C TYR A 146 -14.27 -12.51 -4.89
#